data_4d5349f8515951c54c44ea4f93ff1eb3
#
_entry.id   4d5349f8515951c54c44ea4f93ff1eb3
#
_cell.length_a   1.000
_cell.length_b   1.000
_cell.length_c   1.000
_cell.angle_alpha   90.00
_cell.angle_beta   90.00
_cell.angle_gamma   90.00
#
_symmetry.space_group_name_H-M   'P 1'
#
loop_
_entity.id
_entity.type
_entity.pdbx_description
1 polymer ?
#
loop_
_entity_poly.entity_id
_entity_poly.type
_entity_poly.pdbx_seq_one_letter_code
_entity_poly.pdbx_strand_id
1 'polypeptide(L)'
;MYCVKCGVELADSERVCPLCGTRAFHPDMPPQQGEPPYPLEAHSHGEEVSRSGVLFLLTVLTVLSSVLLILCDWRINDAVVWSGYAAGGIVLMYIVAALPLWFRRPNPVIFVPIDFAAIGLYLLYIDLAVGGHWFLSFAFP
;
A
#
# COMPACT_ATOMS: atom_id res chain seq x y z
N MET A 1 26.36 33.33 3.49
CA MET A 1 25.23 32.37 3.68
C MET A 1 23.92 33.13 3.92
N TYR A 2 22.75 32.44 3.80
CA TYR A 2 21.44 33.09 3.95
C TYR A 2 20.71 32.54 5.18
N CYS A 3 20.02 33.44 5.91
CA CYS A 3 19.19 33.02 7.03
C CYS A 3 17.95 32.26 6.52
N VAL A 4 17.75 31.03 7.01
CA VAL A 4 16.64 30.18 6.59
C VAL A 4 15.26 30.67 7.01
N LYS A 5 15.18 31.62 7.97
CA LYS A 5 13.93 32.16 8.49
C LYS A 5 13.52 33.49 7.82
N CYS A 6 14.45 34.42 7.62
CA CYS A 6 14.16 35.73 7.09
C CYS A 6 14.83 36.02 5.76
N GLY A 7 15.63 35.09 5.21
CA GLY A 7 16.26 35.23 3.89
C GLY A 7 17.39 36.27 3.79
N VAL A 8 17.77 36.91 4.89
CA VAL A 8 18.85 37.88 4.88
C VAL A 8 20.19 37.20 4.64
N GLU A 9 21.08 37.87 3.93
CA GLU A 9 22.45 37.45 3.72
C GLU A 9 23.25 37.66 4.99
N LEU A 10 23.92 36.61 5.45
CA LEU A 10 24.76 36.60 6.67
C LEU A 10 26.21 36.43 6.25
N ALA A 11 27.12 37.09 6.95
CA ALA A 11 28.54 36.82 6.83
C ALA A 11 28.85 35.39 7.32
N ASP A 12 29.89 34.76 6.75
CA ASP A 12 30.23 33.36 7.08
C ASP A 12 30.70 33.17 8.52
N SER A 13 31.07 34.27 9.21
CA SER A 13 31.47 34.29 10.61
C SER A 13 30.27 34.38 11.57
N GLU A 14 29.07 34.71 11.12
CA GLU A 14 27.93 34.93 11.99
C GLU A 14 27.22 33.63 12.35
N ARG A 15 27.04 33.43 13.65
CA ARG A 15 26.39 32.24 14.22
C ARG A 15 24.91 32.44 14.51
N VAL A 16 24.44 33.66 14.51
CA VAL A 16 23.06 34.06 14.83
C VAL A 16 22.65 35.18 13.90
N CYS A 17 21.48 35.09 13.31
CA CYS A 17 20.94 36.16 12.47
C CYS A 17 20.64 37.39 13.33
N PRO A 18 21.20 38.56 13.01
CA PRO A 18 20.97 39.78 13.82
C PRO A 18 19.53 40.31 13.71
N LEU A 19 18.79 39.94 12.65
CA LEU A 19 17.42 40.40 12.44
C LEU A 19 16.37 39.55 13.16
N CYS A 20 16.51 38.24 13.14
CA CYS A 20 15.46 37.34 13.64
C CYS A 20 15.92 36.41 14.77
N GLY A 21 17.17 36.52 15.19
CA GLY A 21 17.73 35.72 16.29
C GLY A 21 17.86 34.21 15.97
N THR A 22 17.62 33.81 14.72
CA THR A 22 17.74 32.40 14.35
C THR A 22 19.21 32.01 14.22
N ARG A 23 19.58 30.87 14.78
CA ARG A 23 20.95 30.33 14.66
C ARG A 23 21.23 29.94 13.19
N ALA A 24 22.39 30.37 12.69
CA ALA A 24 22.86 30.01 11.38
C ALA A 24 23.59 28.66 11.42
N PHE A 25 23.34 27.83 10.44
CA PHE A 25 24.05 26.55 10.25
C PHE A 25 25.08 26.72 9.14
N HIS A 26 26.32 26.37 9.43
CA HIS A 26 27.40 26.32 8.45
C HIS A 26 28.06 24.94 8.48
N PRO A 27 28.24 24.28 7.31
CA PRO A 27 28.74 22.90 7.26
C PRO A 27 30.15 22.73 7.83
N ASP A 28 30.99 23.78 7.74
CA ASP A 28 32.37 23.76 8.23
C ASP A 28 32.53 24.18 9.70
N MET A 29 31.44 24.54 10.38
CA MET A 29 31.48 24.85 11.80
C MET A 29 31.18 23.61 12.65
N PRO A 30 31.86 23.43 13.79
CA PRO A 30 31.56 22.32 14.68
C PRO A 30 30.08 22.37 15.12
N PRO A 31 29.41 21.22 15.25
CA PRO A 31 28.00 21.15 15.61
C PRO A 31 27.80 21.86 16.96
N GLN A 32 26.85 22.78 16.99
CA GLN A 32 26.51 23.50 18.21
C GLN A 32 25.81 22.54 19.17
N GLN A 33 26.35 22.39 20.37
CA GLN A 33 25.68 21.69 21.45
C GLN A 33 24.48 22.52 21.92
N GLY A 34 23.27 22.11 21.54
CA GLY A 34 22.03 22.78 21.94
C GLY A 34 20.82 22.16 21.23
N GLU A 35 19.67 22.45 21.77
CA GLU A 35 18.39 22.03 21.17
C GLU A 35 18.28 22.59 19.75
N PRO A 36 17.94 21.77 18.74
CA PRO A 36 17.83 22.24 17.36
C PRO A 36 16.81 23.38 17.27
N PRO A 37 17.08 24.45 16.47
CA PRO A 37 16.23 25.64 16.38
C PRO A 37 14.84 25.38 15.82
N TYR A 38 14.63 24.23 15.23
CA TYR A 38 13.33 23.71 14.83
C TYR A 38 12.98 22.55 15.75
N PRO A 39 11.74 22.48 16.25
CA PRO A 39 11.28 21.24 16.85
C PRO A 39 11.56 20.15 15.81
N LEU A 40 12.38 19.16 16.19
CA LEU A 40 12.41 17.92 15.44
C LEU A 40 10.95 17.61 15.22
N GLU A 41 10.50 17.62 13.96
CA GLU A 41 9.15 17.17 13.66
C GLU A 41 9.02 15.88 14.44
N ALA A 42 8.25 15.94 15.51
CA ALA A 42 7.81 14.74 16.15
C ALA A 42 7.15 14.01 14.99
N HIS A 43 7.92 13.11 14.36
CA HIS A 43 7.31 12.11 13.51
C HIS A 43 6.19 11.63 14.40
N SER A 44 4.99 12.15 14.12
CA SER A 44 3.82 11.68 14.80
C SER A 44 3.99 10.18 14.73
N HIS A 45 4.19 9.53 15.86
CA HIS A 45 3.95 8.12 16.02
C HIS A 45 2.45 7.90 15.82
N GLY A 46 1.93 8.38 14.69
CA GLY A 46 0.82 7.74 14.03
C GLY A 46 1.41 6.38 13.74
N GLU A 47 0.93 5.39 14.47
CA GLU A 47 1.29 3.99 14.30
C GLU A 47 1.48 3.75 12.81
N GLU A 48 2.76 3.67 12.36
CA GLU A 48 3.05 3.23 11.00
C GLU A 48 2.52 1.80 10.95
N VAL A 49 1.29 1.69 10.47
CA VAL A 49 0.65 0.40 10.29
C VAL A 49 1.60 -0.41 9.43
N SER A 50 2.31 -1.31 10.07
CA SER A 50 3.34 -2.11 9.43
C SER A 50 2.74 -2.79 8.20
N ARG A 51 3.31 -2.57 7.03
CA ARG A 51 2.86 -3.20 5.77
C ARG A 51 2.71 -4.71 5.92
N SER A 52 3.63 -5.33 6.64
CA SER A 52 3.58 -6.76 6.93
C SER A 52 2.40 -7.12 7.83
N GLY A 53 2.02 -6.26 8.78
CA GLY A 53 0.85 -6.46 9.62
C GLY A 53 -0.45 -6.39 8.81
N VAL A 54 -0.57 -5.42 7.89
CA VAL A 54 -1.74 -5.31 7.00
C VAL A 54 -1.83 -6.52 6.08
N LEU A 55 -0.72 -6.93 5.45
CA LEU A 55 -0.69 -8.12 4.60
C LEU A 55 -1.08 -9.39 5.37
N PHE A 56 -0.55 -9.56 6.57
CA PHE A 56 -0.90 -10.68 7.44
C PHE A 56 -2.39 -10.68 7.76
N LEU A 57 -2.94 -9.54 8.17
CA LEU A 57 -4.37 -9.42 8.48
C LEU A 57 -5.25 -9.73 7.26
N LEU A 58 -4.92 -9.15 6.09
CA LEU A 58 -5.64 -9.42 4.84
C LEU A 58 -5.59 -10.91 4.48
N THR A 59 -4.43 -11.54 4.61
CA THR A 59 -4.26 -12.97 4.32
C THR A 59 -5.11 -13.83 5.25
N VAL A 60 -5.07 -13.57 6.56
CA VAL A 60 -5.87 -14.30 7.54
C VAL A 60 -7.36 -14.14 7.28
N LEU A 61 -7.82 -12.91 7.02
CA LEU A 61 -9.23 -12.65 6.70
C LEU A 61 -9.68 -13.37 5.44
N THR A 62 -8.87 -13.33 4.37
CA THR A 62 -9.15 -14.01 3.10
C THR A 62 -9.26 -15.53 3.29
N VAL A 63 -8.29 -16.13 3.95
CA VAL A 63 -8.28 -17.58 4.20
C VAL A 63 -9.47 -17.99 5.06
N LEU A 64 -9.70 -17.29 6.17
CA LEU A 64 -10.79 -17.59 7.10
C LEU A 64 -12.15 -17.49 6.41
N SER A 65 -12.39 -16.39 5.67
CA SER A 65 -13.65 -16.18 4.94
C SER A 65 -13.87 -17.24 3.87
N SER A 66 -12.84 -17.59 3.09
CA SER A 66 -12.93 -18.61 2.04
C SER A 66 -13.23 -20.00 2.63
N VAL A 67 -12.54 -20.37 3.71
CA VAL A 67 -12.76 -21.66 4.39
C VAL A 67 -14.18 -21.73 4.96
N LEU A 68 -14.65 -20.68 5.63
CA LEU A 68 -16.01 -20.64 6.17
C LEU A 68 -17.07 -20.78 5.08
N LEU A 69 -16.91 -20.09 3.94
CA LEU A 69 -17.83 -20.20 2.82
C LEU A 69 -17.89 -21.62 2.27
N ILE A 70 -16.76 -22.26 2.06
CA ILE A 70 -16.68 -23.64 1.55
C ILE A 70 -17.31 -24.63 2.54
N LEU A 71 -17.03 -24.48 3.82
CA LEU A 71 -17.61 -25.32 4.87
C LEU A 71 -19.12 -25.15 4.97
N CYS A 72 -19.64 -23.94 4.88
CA CYS A 72 -21.07 -23.66 4.90
C CYS A 72 -21.77 -24.28 3.68
N ASP A 73 -21.20 -24.10 2.49
CA ASP A 73 -21.76 -24.65 1.26
C ASP A 73 -21.80 -26.17 1.31
N TRP A 74 -20.69 -26.79 1.71
CA TRP A 74 -20.62 -28.25 1.86
C TRP A 74 -21.62 -28.78 2.90
N ARG A 75 -21.85 -28.04 4.00
CA ARG A 75 -22.82 -28.45 5.02
C ARG A 75 -24.27 -28.36 4.56
N ILE A 76 -24.56 -27.43 3.66
CA ILE A 76 -25.94 -27.19 3.17
C ILE A 76 -26.25 -28.05 1.94
N ASN A 77 -25.30 -28.17 1.03
CA ASN A 77 -25.52 -28.79 -0.30
C ASN A 77 -24.80 -30.14 -0.49
N ASP A 78 -24.07 -30.64 0.52
CA ASP A 78 -23.19 -31.81 0.45
C ASP A 78 -22.18 -31.74 -0.74
N ALA A 79 -21.99 -30.58 -1.33
CA ALA A 79 -21.11 -30.31 -2.45
C ALA A 79 -20.68 -28.85 -2.47
N VAL A 80 -19.59 -28.55 -3.20
CA VAL A 80 -19.14 -27.19 -3.46
C VAL A 80 -19.89 -26.67 -4.70
N VAL A 81 -20.97 -25.92 -4.51
CA VAL A 81 -21.86 -25.47 -5.60
C VAL A 81 -21.61 -24.01 -5.94
N TRP A 82 -21.77 -23.10 -4.99
CA TRP A 82 -21.64 -21.66 -5.20
C TRP A 82 -20.43 -21.04 -4.47
N SER A 83 -19.94 -21.69 -3.42
CA SER A 83 -18.84 -21.18 -2.62
C SER A 83 -17.53 -21.06 -3.39
N GLY A 84 -17.33 -21.86 -4.43
CA GLY A 84 -16.17 -21.74 -5.31
C GLY A 84 -16.10 -20.39 -6.02
N TYR A 85 -17.23 -19.86 -6.48
CA TYR A 85 -17.29 -18.52 -7.10
C TYR A 85 -17.04 -17.43 -6.07
N ALA A 86 -17.69 -17.51 -4.92
CA ALA A 86 -17.53 -16.53 -3.86
C ALA A 86 -16.08 -16.51 -3.32
N ALA A 87 -15.49 -17.67 -3.07
CA ALA A 87 -14.10 -17.79 -2.63
C ALA A 87 -13.12 -17.26 -3.70
N GLY A 88 -13.36 -17.56 -4.96
CA GLY A 88 -12.58 -17.03 -6.09
C GLY A 88 -12.62 -15.50 -6.14
N GLY A 89 -13.78 -14.89 -5.92
CA GLY A 89 -13.95 -13.43 -5.84
C GLY A 89 -13.19 -12.81 -4.65
N ILE A 90 -13.22 -13.47 -3.50
CA ILE A 90 -12.46 -13.03 -2.31
C ILE A 90 -10.94 -13.10 -2.59
N VAL A 91 -10.46 -14.16 -3.22
CA VAL A 91 -9.06 -14.31 -3.61
C VAL A 91 -8.66 -13.25 -4.64
N LEU A 92 -9.51 -12.94 -5.61
CA LEU A 92 -9.29 -11.86 -6.56
C LEU A 92 -9.13 -10.52 -5.85
N MET A 93 -10.03 -10.18 -4.93
CA MET A 93 -9.95 -8.95 -4.14
C MET A 93 -8.67 -8.90 -3.29
N TYR A 94 -8.24 -10.04 -2.77
CA TYR A 94 -6.97 -10.14 -2.06
C TYR A 94 -5.79 -9.83 -2.97
N ILE A 95 -5.75 -10.39 -4.18
CA ILE A 95 -4.67 -10.14 -5.16
C ILE A 95 -4.58 -8.65 -5.45
N VAL A 96 -5.67 -8.01 -5.82
CA VAL A 96 -5.74 -6.57 -6.14
C VAL A 96 -5.27 -5.71 -4.96
N ALA A 97 -5.70 -6.03 -3.74
CA ALA A 97 -5.34 -5.27 -2.54
C ALA A 97 -3.91 -5.54 -2.05
N ALA A 98 -3.43 -6.78 -2.12
CA ALA A 98 -2.14 -7.18 -1.58
C ALA A 98 -0.97 -6.86 -2.52
N LEU A 99 -1.22 -6.85 -3.84
CA LEU A 99 -0.19 -6.63 -4.86
C LEU A 99 0.59 -5.31 -4.64
N PRO A 100 -0.06 -4.13 -4.48
CA PRO A 100 0.65 -2.88 -4.23
C PRO A 100 1.35 -2.85 -2.86
N LEU A 101 0.87 -3.60 -1.87
CA LEU A 101 1.49 -3.70 -0.55
C LEU A 101 2.74 -4.61 -0.54
N TRP A 102 2.84 -5.55 -1.46
CA TRP A 102 3.97 -6.47 -1.57
C TRP A 102 5.22 -5.79 -2.13
N PHE A 103 5.03 -4.78 -2.99
CA PHE A 103 6.13 -4.06 -3.60
C PHE A 103 6.49 -2.79 -2.82
N ARG A 104 7.77 -2.58 -2.59
CA ARG A 104 8.29 -1.41 -1.84
C ARG A 104 8.09 -0.08 -2.60
N ARG A 105 7.98 -0.15 -3.93
CA ARG A 105 7.67 0.99 -4.82
C ARG A 105 6.57 0.56 -5.78
N PRO A 106 5.30 0.82 -5.45
CA PRO A 106 4.20 0.45 -6.32
C PRO A 106 4.28 1.26 -7.62
N ASN A 107 4.41 0.54 -8.75
CA ASN A 107 4.35 1.15 -10.07
C ASN A 107 3.01 0.78 -10.72
N PRO A 108 2.08 1.74 -10.85
CA PRO A 108 0.74 1.46 -11.37
C PRO A 108 0.75 0.88 -12.79
N VAL A 109 1.77 1.21 -13.60
CA VAL A 109 1.90 0.70 -14.97
C VAL A 109 2.05 -0.83 -15.01
N ILE A 110 2.61 -1.43 -13.95
CA ILE A 110 2.79 -2.89 -13.87
C ILE A 110 1.55 -3.55 -13.24
N PHE A 111 0.92 -2.91 -12.24
CA PHE A 111 -0.19 -3.52 -11.51
C PHE A 111 -1.49 -3.54 -12.30
N VAL A 112 -1.80 -2.47 -13.03
CA VAL A 112 -3.01 -2.38 -13.82
C VAL A 112 -3.15 -3.57 -14.79
N PRO A 113 -2.16 -3.92 -15.64
CA PRO A 113 -2.30 -5.09 -16.51
C PRO A 113 -2.38 -6.42 -15.75
N ILE A 114 -1.72 -6.56 -14.59
CA ILE A 114 -1.81 -7.77 -13.76
C ILE A 114 -3.22 -7.92 -13.19
N ASP A 115 -3.82 -6.84 -12.69
CA ASP A 115 -5.18 -6.84 -12.16
C ASP A 115 -6.19 -7.17 -13.26
N PHE A 116 -6.05 -6.61 -14.46
CA PHE A 116 -6.88 -6.96 -15.61
C PHE A 116 -6.73 -8.43 -15.99
N ALA A 117 -5.51 -8.97 -15.98
CA ALA A 117 -5.28 -10.39 -16.25
C ALA A 117 -5.93 -11.28 -15.17
N ALA A 118 -5.83 -10.91 -13.90
CA ALA A 118 -6.46 -11.64 -12.80
C ALA A 118 -7.99 -11.63 -12.91
N ILE A 119 -8.59 -10.50 -13.27
CA ILE A 119 -10.04 -10.40 -13.55
C ILE A 119 -10.41 -11.29 -14.73
N GLY A 120 -9.66 -11.25 -15.83
CA GLY A 120 -9.89 -12.08 -17.01
C GLY A 120 -9.84 -13.58 -16.68
N LEU A 121 -8.84 -14.02 -15.90
CA LEU A 121 -8.72 -15.39 -15.43
C LEU A 121 -9.89 -15.81 -14.52
N TYR A 122 -10.35 -14.92 -13.68
CA TYR A 122 -11.50 -15.19 -12.81
C TYR A 122 -12.80 -15.32 -13.62
N LEU A 123 -13.01 -14.47 -14.62
CA LEU A 123 -14.16 -14.57 -15.53
C LEU A 123 -14.12 -15.87 -16.36
N LEU A 124 -12.93 -16.26 -16.83
CA LEU A 124 -12.72 -17.55 -17.50
C LEU A 124 -13.03 -18.73 -16.58
N TYR A 125 -12.60 -18.66 -15.31
CA TYR A 125 -12.93 -19.66 -14.32
C TYR A 125 -14.45 -19.82 -14.13
N ILE A 126 -15.19 -18.72 -14.03
CA ILE A 126 -16.66 -18.74 -13.93
C ILE A 126 -17.26 -19.37 -15.18
N ASP A 127 -16.83 -18.99 -16.38
CA ASP A 127 -17.34 -19.51 -17.65
C ASP A 127 -17.17 -21.03 -17.74
N LEU A 128 -15.99 -21.53 -17.41
CA LEU A 128 -15.70 -22.96 -17.40
C LEU A 128 -16.49 -23.72 -16.33
N ALA A 129 -16.69 -23.14 -15.18
CA ALA A 129 -17.38 -23.79 -14.06
C ALA A 129 -18.89 -23.83 -14.26
N VAL A 130 -19.48 -22.87 -14.97
CA VAL A 130 -20.91 -22.85 -15.36
C VAL A 130 -21.15 -23.68 -16.60
N GLY A 131 -20.11 -24.12 -17.32
CA GLY A 131 -20.22 -24.82 -18.62
C GLY A 131 -20.65 -23.88 -19.74
N GLY A 132 -20.41 -22.60 -19.60
CA GLY A 132 -20.67 -21.58 -20.60
C GLY A 132 -19.59 -21.53 -21.67
N HIS A 133 -19.87 -20.78 -22.74
CA HIS A 133 -18.89 -20.43 -23.78
C HIS A 133 -18.93 -18.92 -24.09
N TRP A 134 -19.52 -18.15 -23.17
CA TRP A 134 -19.76 -16.73 -23.41
C TRP A 134 -18.44 -15.91 -23.35
N PHE A 135 -17.52 -16.27 -22.47
CA PHE A 135 -16.27 -15.55 -22.32
C PHE A 135 -15.41 -15.59 -23.58
N LEU A 136 -15.26 -16.77 -24.16
CA LEU A 136 -14.52 -16.95 -25.42
C LEU A 136 -15.16 -16.21 -26.58
N SER A 137 -16.49 -16.15 -26.62
CA SER A 137 -17.24 -15.44 -27.66
C SER A 137 -17.08 -13.91 -27.60
N PHE A 138 -16.82 -13.38 -26.39
CA PHE A 138 -16.55 -11.94 -26.17
C PHE A 138 -15.06 -11.58 -26.28
N ALA A 139 -14.18 -12.47 -25.86
CA ALA A 139 -12.74 -12.21 -25.87
C ALA A 139 -12.11 -12.34 -27.27
N PHE A 140 -12.72 -13.13 -28.13
CA PHE A 140 -12.30 -13.38 -29.53
C PHE A 140 -13.48 -13.25 -30.47
N PRO A 141 -13.92 -12.00 -30.81
CA PRO A 141 -15.00 -11.78 -31.78
C PRO A 141 -14.58 -12.09 -33.22
#